data_e9b011e73bcb6b0d4fdc986a302873be
#
_entry.id   e9b011e73bcb6b0d4fdc986a302873be
#
_cell.length_a   1.000
_cell.length_b   1.000
_cell.length_c   1.000
_cell.angle_alpha   90.00
_cell.angle_beta   90.00
_cell.angle_gamma   90.00
#
_symmetry.space_group_name_H-M   'P 1'
#
loop_
_entity.id
_entity.type
_entity.pdbx_description
1 polymer ?
#
loop_
_entity_poly.entity_id
_entity_poly.type
_entity_poly.pdbx_seq_one_letter_code
_entity_poly.pdbx_strand_id
1 'polypeptide(L)'
;IEGAEAAPKPSNANDKTLDNETVVMLINAGLGDEAVIAKINSTEPSYQTDVQDLLHLRSRGVSSAVIAAMVSKTSESENKITLSADSPDPTVPHYAGVYVLAGDGQKMSRIDPISSTQIKTGGRFGFAFTYGIASMSIKASFPGETARQSTSQGKPSFYFYFDAANPSTPNGRTNVFGNGLGLSVQSPNEISLVKLKKKKGRREARVGSANIGGAKGGIMDKDQIAFTYEKLNEGVYKAMPNENLDSGEYGFIYTIAGGNGSGVASARVFEFSVK
;
A
#
# COMPACT_ATOMS: atom_id res chain seq x y z
N ILE A 1 43.44 -50.67 26.03
CA ILE A 1 42.10 -50.00 26.15
C ILE A 1 42.12 -48.88 25.19
N GLU A 2 41.52 -49.11 24.03
CA GLU A 2 41.46 -48.23 22.85
C GLU A 2 40.32 -47.27 23.06
N GLY A 3 40.61 -45.96 23.01
CA GLY A 3 39.62 -44.90 23.06
C GLY A 3 38.91 -44.80 21.73
N ALA A 4 37.61 -44.96 21.73
CA ALA A 4 36.75 -44.69 20.59
C ALA A 4 36.70 -43.17 20.34
N GLU A 5 37.26 -42.73 19.22
CA GLU A 5 37.19 -41.39 18.70
C GLU A 5 35.74 -41.09 18.28
N ALA A 6 35.11 -40.17 18.98
CA ALA A 6 33.75 -39.74 18.65
C ALA A 6 33.74 -38.98 17.32
N ALA A 7 32.92 -39.45 16.40
CA ALA A 7 32.65 -38.76 15.13
C ALA A 7 32.26 -37.29 15.36
N PRO A 8 32.72 -36.34 14.52
CA PRO A 8 32.38 -34.94 14.67
C PRO A 8 30.88 -34.70 14.46
N LYS A 9 30.23 -34.06 15.43
CA LYS A 9 28.87 -33.57 15.29
C LYS A 9 28.83 -32.58 14.15
N PRO A 10 27.87 -32.69 13.23
CA PRO A 10 27.69 -31.64 12.20
C PRO A 10 27.38 -30.32 12.88
N SER A 11 28.14 -29.28 12.50
CA SER A 11 27.97 -27.93 12.98
C SER A 11 26.59 -27.40 12.57
N ASN A 12 25.86 -26.87 13.54
CA ASN A 12 24.63 -26.08 13.33
C ASN A 12 24.95 -24.82 12.51
N ALA A 13 24.94 -24.94 11.19
CA ALA A 13 24.90 -23.83 10.27
C ALA A 13 23.58 -23.90 9.51
N ASN A 14 22.67 -22.99 9.87
CA ASN A 14 21.46 -22.64 9.14
C ASN A 14 20.46 -23.76 8.80
N ASP A 15 19.69 -24.20 9.77
CA ASP A 15 18.50 -25.04 9.57
C ASP A 15 17.36 -24.32 8.79
N LYS A 16 17.60 -23.08 8.31
CA LYS A 16 16.60 -22.24 7.63
C LYS A 16 16.67 -22.25 6.12
N THR A 17 17.77 -22.66 5.52
CA THR A 17 17.97 -22.67 4.06
C THR A 17 18.40 -24.04 3.58
N LEU A 18 17.93 -24.43 2.38
CA LEU A 18 18.23 -25.71 1.75
C LEU A 18 18.97 -25.43 0.43
N ASP A 19 20.16 -26.04 0.26
CA ASP A 19 20.97 -25.94 -0.96
C ASP A 19 21.00 -27.27 -1.75
N ASN A 20 21.58 -27.24 -2.96
CA ASN A 20 21.67 -28.41 -3.85
C ASN A 20 22.39 -29.59 -3.18
N GLU A 21 23.47 -29.35 -2.46
CA GLU A 21 24.25 -30.38 -1.80
C GLU A 21 23.46 -31.06 -0.67
N THR A 22 22.72 -30.28 0.10
CA THR A 22 21.88 -30.80 1.17
C THR A 22 20.75 -31.67 0.61
N VAL A 23 20.13 -31.29 -0.52
CA VAL A 23 19.11 -32.13 -1.18
C VAL A 23 19.71 -33.46 -1.59
N VAL A 24 20.88 -33.47 -2.25
CA VAL A 24 21.57 -34.69 -2.65
C VAL A 24 21.96 -35.54 -1.40
N MET A 25 22.40 -34.90 -0.34
CA MET A 25 22.76 -35.59 0.91
C MET A 25 21.52 -36.30 1.52
N LEU A 26 20.36 -35.65 1.53
CA LEU A 26 19.12 -36.27 2.04
C LEU A 26 18.70 -37.49 1.18
N ILE A 27 18.84 -37.42 -0.12
CA ILE A 27 18.57 -38.55 -1.03
C ILE A 27 19.54 -39.69 -0.77
N ASN A 28 20.85 -39.40 -0.68
CA ASN A 28 21.89 -40.41 -0.43
C ASN A 28 21.78 -41.03 0.97
N ALA A 29 21.22 -40.33 1.95
CA ALA A 29 20.90 -40.86 3.27
C ALA A 29 19.68 -41.79 3.26
N GLY A 30 19.04 -42.01 2.10
CA GLY A 30 17.93 -42.93 1.95
C GLY A 30 16.56 -42.35 2.32
N LEU A 31 16.43 -41.03 2.45
CA LEU A 31 15.14 -40.42 2.64
C LEU A 31 14.32 -40.58 1.36
N GLY A 32 13.07 -41.00 1.49
CA GLY A 32 12.14 -41.08 0.35
C GLY A 32 11.79 -39.70 -0.23
N ASP A 33 11.43 -39.68 -1.49
CA ASP A 33 11.07 -38.45 -2.22
C ASP A 33 10.05 -37.59 -1.47
N GLU A 34 9.04 -38.22 -0.85
CA GLU A 34 8.01 -37.51 -0.09
C GLU A 34 8.56 -36.70 1.08
N ALA A 35 9.52 -37.28 1.82
CA ALA A 35 10.16 -36.61 2.95
C ALA A 35 11.05 -35.45 2.48
N VAL A 36 11.78 -35.63 1.37
CA VAL A 36 12.61 -34.59 0.77
C VAL A 36 11.74 -33.44 0.22
N ILE A 37 10.65 -33.76 -0.47
CA ILE A 37 9.68 -32.76 -0.96
C ILE A 37 9.04 -31.99 0.20
N ALA A 38 8.67 -32.67 1.30
CA ALA A 38 8.14 -32.01 2.48
C ALA A 38 9.17 -31.02 3.09
N LYS A 39 10.45 -31.41 3.13
CA LYS A 39 11.54 -30.53 3.59
C LYS A 39 11.72 -29.33 2.65
N ILE A 40 11.72 -29.52 1.33
CA ILE A 40 11.78 -28.45 0.33
C ILE A 40 10.65 -27.44 0.55
N ASN A 41 9.41 -27.92 0.72
CA ASN A 41 8.25 -27.07 0.90
C ASN A 41 8.28 -26.27 2.23
N SER A 42 8.90 -26.81 3.28
CA SER A 42 8.97 -26.19 4.61
C SER A 42 10.17 -25.28 4.83
N THR A 43 11.12 -25.24 3.89
CA THR A 43 12.39 -24.52 4.03
C THR A 43 12.52 -23.43 2.96
N GLU A 44 13.25 -22.35 3.23
CA GLU A 44 13.57 -21.36 2.22
C GLU A 44 14.62 -21.91 1.23
N PRO A 45 14.41 -21.73 -0.10
CA PRO A 45 15.34 -22.23 -1.10
C PRO A 45 16.62 -21.40 -1.12
N SER A 46 17.76 -22.10 -1.11
CA SER A 46 19.09 -21.54 -1.38
C SER A 46 19.79 -22.33 -2.49
N TYR A 47 19.04 -23.18 -3.18
CA TYR A 47 19.51 -24.01 -4.26
C TYR A 47 19.32 -23.33 -5.63
N GLN A 48 20.19 -23.71 -6.57
CA GLN A 48 20.16 -23.25 -7.96
C GLN A 48 19.32 -24.22 -8.80
N THR A 49 18.50 -23.67 -9.71
CA THR A 49 17.62 -24.44 -10.58
C THR A 49 17.82 -24.10 -12.05
N ASP A 50 19.00 -23.63 -12.45
CA ASP A 50 19.32 -23.48 -13.86
C ASP A 50 19.52 -24.84 -14.54
N VAL A 51 19.58 -24.85 -15.88
CA VAL A 51 19.61 -26.09 -16.65
C VAL A 51 20.79 -26.97 -16.28
N GLN A 52 21.95 -26.38 -16.01
CA GLN A 52 23.18 -27.13 -15.66
C GLN A 52 23.04 -27.77 -14.29
N ASP A 53 22.51 -27.03 -13.30
CA ASP A 53 22.28 -27.54 -11.97
C ASP A 53 21.22 -28.66 -11.96
N LEU A 54 20.14 -28.52 -12.71
CA LEU A 54 19.13 -29.58 -12.83
C LEU A 54 19.70 -30.87 -13.45
N LEU A 55 20.56 -30.75 -14.47
CA LEU A 55 21.26 -31.90 -15.07
C LEU A 55 22.23 -32.52 -14.05
N HIS A 56 22.96 -31.72 -13.30
CA HIS A 56 23.86 -32.18 -12.25
C HIS A 56 23.10 -32.91 -11.12
N LEU A 57 22.00 -32.35 -10.64
CA LEU A 57 21.14 -33.00 -9.64
C LEU A 57 20.63 -34.36 -10.16
N ARG A 58 20.19 -34.40 -11.44
CA ARG A 58 19.72 -35.63 -12.05
C ARG A 58 20.82 -36.71 -12.12
N SER A 59 22.05 -36.33 -12.49
CA SER A 59 23.19 -37.25 -12.55
C SER A 59 23.59 -37.81 -11.16
N ARG A 60 23.26 -37.08 -10.10
CA ARG A 60 23.52 -37.48 -8.69
C ARG A 60 22.36 -38.26 -8.06
N GLY A 61 21.38 -38.71 -8.87
CA GLY A 61 20.31 -39.60 -8.42
C GLY A 61 19.06 -38.88 -7.86
N VAL A 62 18.97 -37.55 -7.96
CA VAL A 62 17.77 -36.83 -7.55
C VAL A 62 16.62 -37.15 -8.51
N SER A 63 15.47 -37.53 -7.99
CA SER A 63 14.31 -37.90 -8.79
C SER A 63 13.68 -36.71 -9.50
N SER A 64 12.94 -36.96 -10.56
CA SER A 64 12.21 -35.93 -11.32
C SER A 64 11.14 -35.23 -10.41
N ALA A 65 10.55 -35.95 -9.46
CA ALA A 65 9.56 -35.39 -8.52
C ALA A 65 10.20 -34.38 -7.58
N VAL A 66 11.37 -34.68 -7.03
CA VAL A 66 12.12 -33.77 -6.16
C VAL A 66 12.60 -32.55 -6.96
N ILE A 67 13.14 -32.74 -8.15
CA ILE A 67 13.56 -31.64 -9.04
C ILE A 67 12.37 -30.71 -9.36
N ALA A 68 11.21 -31.28 -9.69
CA ALA A 68 10.00 -30.49 -9.96
C ALA A 68 9.57 -29.67 -8.74
N ALA A 69 9.66 -30.25 -7.54
CA ALA A 69 9.37 -29.52 -6.28
C ALA A 69 10.36 -28.37 -6.04
N MET A 70 11.66 -28.58 -6.31
CA MET A 70 12.69 -27.53 -6.21
C MET A 70 12.38 -26.36 -7.17
N VAL A 71 12.10 -26.65 -8.44
CA VAL A 71 11.76 -25.63 -9.44
C VAL A 71 10.49 -24.88 -9.07
N SER A 72 9.44 -25.58 -8.64
CA SER A 72 8.20 -24.95 -8.18
C SER A 72 8.44 -24.02 -6.98
N LYS A 73 9.24 -24.48 -6.02
CA LYS A 73 9.54 -23.70 -4.82
C LYS A 73 10.39 -22.47 -5.11
N THR A 74 11.37 -22.57 -6.02
CA THR A 74 12.17 -21.43 -6.48
C THR A 74 11.27 -20.40 -7.18
N SER A 75 10.39 -20.83 -8.09
CA SER A 75 9.43 -19.94 -8.75
C SER A 75 8.46 -19.26 -7.78
N GLU A 76 8.00 -19.96 -6.75
CA GLU A 76 7.20 -19.37 -5.66
C GLU A 76 7.99 -18.34 -4.85
N SER A 77 9.28 -18.61 -4.61
CA SER A 77 10.16 -17.70 -3.85
C SER A 77 10.52 -16.46 -4.68
N GLU A 78 10.79 -16.61 -5.97
CA GLU A 78 11.03 -15.50 -6.91
C GLU A 78 9.77 -14.64 -7.10
N ASN A 79 8.58 -15.25 -7.07
CA ASN A 79 7.30 -14.54 -7.09
C ASN A 79 6.90 -13.93 -5.73
N LYS A 80 7.68 -14.15 -4.67
CA LYS A 80 7.43 -13.53 -3.38
C LYS A 80 7.86 -12.06 -3.43
N ILE A 81 6.93 -11.21 -3.88
CA ILE A 81 7.13 -9.76 -3.93
C ILE A 81 7.48 -9.28 -2.52
N THR A 82 8.73 -8.88 -2.32
CA THR A 82 9.16 -8.24 -1.07
C THR A 82 8.68 -6.80 -1.09
N LEU A 83 7.63 -6.52 -0.31
CA LEU A 83 7.07 -5.17 -0.19
C LEU A 83 7.99 -4.31 0.67
N SER A 84 8.33 -3.12 0.18
CA SER A 84 9.06 -2.11 0.95
C SER A 84 8.08 -1.15 1.63
N ALA A 85 8.46 -0.66 2.82
CA ALA A 85 7.69 0.37 3.53
C ALA A 85 8.20 1.78 3.23
N ASP A 86 9.45 1.95 2.81
CA ASP A 86 10.13 3.24 2.80
C ASP A 86 11.19 3.42 1.69
N SER A 87 11.36 2.45 0.78
CA SER A 87 12.27 2.61 -0.36
C SER A 87 11.93 3.88 -1.16
N PRO A 88 12.92 4.71 -1.53
CA PRO A 88 12.67 5.86 -2.39
C PRO A 88 12.45 5.48 -3.87
N ASP A 89 12.81 4.26 -4.25
CA ASP A 89 12.64 3.76 -5.61
C ASP A 89 11.18 3.33 -5.85
N PRO A 90 10.44 4.03 -6.72
CA PRO A 90 9.04 3.71 -6.98
C PRO A 90 8.84 2.40 -7.75
N THR A 91 9.89 1.81 -8.31
CA THR A 91 9.83 0.52 -9.02
C THR A 91 9.83 -0.65 -8.04
N VAL A 92 10.33 -0.45 -6.82
CA VAL A 92 10.26 -1.44 -5.75
C VAL A 92 8.81 -1.55 -5.27
N PRO A 93 8.25 -2.75 -5.16
CA PRO A 93 6.88 -2.94 -4.70
C PRO A 93 6.66 -2.39 -3.27
N HIS A 94 5.62 -1.58 -3.10
CA HIS A 94 5.20 -1.01 -1.83
C HIS A 94 3.81 -1.53 -1.43
N TYR A 95 3.50 -1.48 -0.15
CA TYR A 95 2.14 -1.72 0.32
C TYR A 95 1.17 -0.69 -0.30
N ALA A 96 -0.06 -1.10 -0.57
CA ALA A 96 -1.07 -0.17 -1.05
C ALA A 96 -1.20 1.04 -0.12
N GLY A 97 -1.24 2.24 -0.69
CA GLY A 97 -1.28 3.49 0.07
C GLY A 97 -0.80 4.70 -0.71
N VAL A 98 -0.76 5.82 -0.03
CA VAL A 98 -0.17 7.06 -0.52
C VAL A 98 1.13 7.31 0.23
N TYR A 99 2.16 7.68 -0.49
CA TYR A 99 3.49 7.96 0.06
C TYR A 99 3.92 9.35 -0.35
N VAL A 100 4.66 10.03 0.50
CA VAL A 100 5.36 11.28 0.19
C VAL A 100 6.86 11.00 0.18
N LEU A 101 7.55 11.47 -0.86
CA LEU A 101 9.01 11.42 -0.91
C LEU A 101 9.56 12.49 0.02
N ALA A 102 10.47 12.12 0.91
CA ALA A 102 11.16 13.07 1.77
C ALA A 102 11.96 14.08 0.95
N GLY A 103 12.18 15.28 1.51
CA GLY A 103 12.84 16.37 0.82
C GLY A 103 14.26 16.08 0.36
N ASP A 104 14.94 15.14 1.01
CA ASP A 104 16.26 14.63 0.64
C ASP A 104 16.23 13.54 -0.46
N GLY A 105 15.04 13.09 -0.85
CA GLY A 105 14.85 12.05 -1.86
C GLY A 105 15.27 10.64 -1.43
N GLN A 106 15.63 10.44 -0.16
CA GLN A 106 16.20 9.17 0.30
C GLN A 106 15.19 8.20 0.89
N LYS A 107 13.99 8.69 1.20
CA LYS A 107 12.96 7.87 1.84
C LYS A 107 11.57 8.27 1.40
N MET A 108 10.73 7.27 1.14
CA MET A 108 9.29 7.46 1.07
C MET A 108 8.65 7.24 2.44
N SER A 109 7.77 8.14 2.83
CA SER A 109 6.99 8.00 4.06
C SER A 109 5.54 7.76 3.72
N ARG A 110 4.98 6.65 4.23
CA ARG A 110 3.57 6.31 4.02
C ARG A 110 2.68 7.30 4.76
N ILE A 111 1.63 7.74 4.10
CA ILE A 111 0.56 8.55 4.67
C ILE A 111 -0.62 7.64 4.95
N ASP A 112 -0.90 7.38 6.24
CA ASP A 112 -2.04 6.57 6.62
C ASP A 112 -3.36 7.33 6.43
N PRO A 113 -4.39 6.68 5.87
CA PRO A 113 -5.68 7.31 5.67
C PRO A 113 -6.41 7.52 7.00
N ILE A 114 -7.07 8.66 7.12
CA ILE A 114 -7.94 8.98 8.24
C ILE A 114 -9.37 9.13 7.73
N SER A 115 -10.32 8.50 8.41
CA SER A 115 -11.75 8.68 8.14
C SER A 115 -12.29 9.90 8.87
N SER A 116 -13.24 10.59 8.26
CA SER A 116 -13.93 11.71 8.92
C SER A 116 -14.71 11.22 10.14
N THR A 117 -14.59 11.96 11.24
CA THR A 117 -15.33 11.68 12.48
C THR A 117 -16.75 12.21 12.44
N GLN A 118 -16.98 13.26 11.65
CA GLN A 118 -18.27 13.92 11.53
C GLN A 118 -18.44 14.55 10.15
N ILE A 119 -19.66 14.50 9.64
CA ILE A 119 -20.13 15.29 8.50
C ILE A 119 -21.06 16.38 9.06
N LYS A 120 -20.76 17.64 8.80
CA LYS A 120 -21.51 18.79 9.31
C LYS A 120 -21.96 19.68 8.18
N THR A 121 -23.12 20.30 8.34
CA THR A 121 -23.60 21.37 7.45
C THR A 121 -23.25 22.74 8.03
N GLY A 122 -22.73 23.63 7.18
CA GLY A 122 -22.42 25.01 7.51
C GLY A 122 -23.15 25.97 6.59
N GLY A 123 -23.24 27.25 7.01
CA GLY A 123 -23.95 28.27 6.19
C GLY A 123 -25.46 28.33 6.42
N ARG A 124 -25.94 27.80 7.54
CA ARG A 124 -27.40 27.73 7.87
C ARG A 124 -28.08 29.10 7.91
N PHE A 125 -27.39 30.17 8.33
CA PHE A 125 -27.96 31.51 8.33
C PHE A 125 -28.24 32.02 6.90
N GLY A 126 -27.29 31.95 5.99
CA GLY A 126 -27.51 32.32 4.59
C GLY A 126 -28.62 31.49 3.95
N PHE A 127 -28.67 30.20 4.22
CA PHE A 127 -29.75 29.32 3.76
C PHE A 127 -31.12 29.79 4.29
N ALA A 128 -31.23 30.11 5.56
CA ALA A 128 -32.48 30.57 6.18
C ALA A 128 -32.89 31.97 5.63
N PHE A 129 -31.96 32.92 5.50
CA PHE A 129 -32.25 34.26 5.00
C PHE A 129 -32.68 34.28 3.53
N THR A 130 -32.25 33.30 2.73
CA THR A 130 -32.58 33.23 1.30
C THR A 130 -33.64 32.18 1.00
N TYR A 131 -34.41 31.77 2.00
CA TYR A 131 -35.45 30.71 1.86
C TYR A 131 -34.92 29.44 1.19
N GLY A 132 -33.65 29.08 1.47
CA GLY A 132 -33.02 27.86 0.94
C GLY A 132 -32.30 28.01 -0.40
N ILE A 133 -32.31 29.22 -1.02
CA ILE A 133 -31.62 29.44 -2.30
C ILE A 133 -30.10 29.41 -2.11
N ALA A 134 -29.58 30.04 -1.05
CA ALA A 134 -28.15 29.99 -0.76
C ALA A 134 -27.73 28.59 -0.33
N SER A 135 -26.60 28.11 -0.87
CA SER A 135 -26.10 26.78 -0.56
C SER A 135 -25.47 26.70 0.82
N MET A 136 -25.83 25.67 1.56
CA MET A 136 -25.08 25.23 2.75
C MET A 136 -23.86 24.41 2.31
N SER A 137 -22.75 24.53 3.05
CA SER A 137 -21.58 23.69 2.84
C SER A 137 -21.68 22.40 3.66
N ILE A 138 -21.38 21.26 3.03
CA ILE A 138 -21.19 19.99 3.72
C ILE A 138 -19.69 19.85 4.00
N LYS A 139 -19.32 19.63 5.26
CA LYS A 139 -17.93 19.57 5.71
C LYS A 139 -17.64 18.26 6.39
N ALA A 140 -16.53 17.63 6.03
CA ALA A 140 -15.93 16.53 6.77
C ALA A 140 -14.96 17.08 7.81
N SER A 141 -14.99 16.50 9.01
CA SER A 141 -14.09 16.84 10.12
C SER A 141 -13.14 15.69 10.40
N PHE A 142 -11.85 16.00 10.54
CA PHE A 142 -10.80 15.06 10.84
C PHE A 142 -10.15 15.43 12.18
N PRO A 143 -9.77 14.45 13.03
CA PRO A 143 -9.22 14.72 14.36
C PRO A 143 -7.82 15.32 14.29
N GLY A 144 -7.44 16.10 15.28
CA GLY A 144 -6.14 16.75 15.40
C GLY A 144 -6.03 18.05 14.59
N GLU A 145 -5.09 18.91 14.96
CA GLU A 145 -4.86 20.22 14.34
C GLU A 145 -3.81 20.19 13.24
N THR A 146 -2.93 19.18 13.26
CA THR A 146 -1.83 19.00 12.32
C THR A 146 -1.79 17.57 11.81
N ALA A 147 -1.37 17.39 10.58
CA ALA A 147 -1.11 16.07 10.01
C ALA A 147 0.11 15.42 10.68
N ARG A 148 0.12 14.07 10.67
CA ARG A 148 1.25 13.29 11.21
C ARG A 148 2.48 13.36 10.31
N GLN A 149 2.25 13.36 9.00
CA GLN A 149 3.32 13.49 8.00
C GLN A 149 3.51 14.95 7.62
N SER A 150 4.76 15.36 7.45
CA SER A 150 5.09 16.71 7.00
C SER A 150 6.17 16.68 5.92
N THR A 151 6.09 17.65 5.02
CA THR A 151 7.11 17.91 4.01
C THR A 151 7.54 19.37 4.09
N SER A 152 8.82 19.64 3.84
CA SER A 152 9.37 20.98 3.70
C SER A 152 9.33 21.49 2.27
N GLN A 153 8.90 20.68 1.33
CA GLN A 153 8.85 21.06 -0.09
C GLN A 153 7.51 21.72 -0.43
N GLY A 154 7.55 22.92 -0.99
CA GLY A 154 6.36 23.58 -1.49
C GLY A 154 5.66 22.83 -2.64
N LYS A 155 6.38 21.98 -3.37
CA LYS A 155 5.89 21.11 -4.45
C LYS A 155 6.30 19.65 -4.25
N PRO A 156 5.75 18.96 -3.24
CA PRO A 156 6.15 17.61 -2.91
C PRO A 156 5.70 16.60 -3.97
N SER A 157 6.48 15.51 -4.10
CA SER A 157 6.14 14.36 -4.93
C SER A 157 5.43 13.31 -4.09
N PHE A 158 4.31 12.84 -4.58
CA PHE A 158 3.51 11.77 -3.97
C PHE A 158 3.49 10.55 -4.88
N TYR A 159 3.42 9.37 -4.26
CA TYR A 159 3.30 8.11 -4.97
C TYR A 159 2.07 7.36 -4.46
N PHE A 160 1.22 6.94 -5.40
CA PHE A 160 0.03 6.15 -5.14
C PHE A 160 0.29 4.71 -5.55
N TYR A 161 0.12 3.79 -4.61
CA TYR A 161 0.16 2.36 -4.87
C TYR A 161 -1.23 1.80 -4.61
N PHE A 162 -1.98 1.56 -5.69
CA PHE A 162 -3.30 0.96 -5.63
C PHE A 162 -3.21 -0.57 -5.50
N ASP A 163 -4.32 -1.22 -5.15
CA ASP A 163 -4.33 -2.66 -4.92
C ASP A 163 -3.84 -3.48 -6.13
N ALA A 164 -4.04 -2.97 -7.36
CA ALA A 164 -3.53 -3.57 -8.57
C ALA A 164 -1.99 -3.64 -8.64
N ALA A 165 -1.26 -2.80 -7.89
CA ALA A 165 0.19 -2.84 -7.80
C ALA A 165 0.73 -4.05 -7.00
N ASN A 166 -0.14 -4.75 -6.28
CA ASN A 166 0.21 -5.82 -5.36
C ASN A 166 -0.64 -7.08 -5.59
N PRO A 167 -0.37 -7.85 -6.66
CA PRO A 167 -1.14 -9.05 -7.00
C PRO A 167 -1.07 -10.15 -5.92
N SER A 168 -0.08 -10.06 -5.02
CA SER A 168 0.10 -11.02 -3.90
C SER A 168 -0.70 -10.67 -2.65
N THR A 169 -1.43 -9.56 -2.63
CA THR A 169 -2.31 -9.26 -1.50
C THR A 169 -3.56 -10.11 -1.62
N PRO A 170 -3.75 -11.14 -0.75
CA PRO A 170 -4.95 -11.96 -0.79
C PRO A 170 -6.18 -11.05 -0.65
N ASN A 171 -7.15 -11.25 -1.53
CA ASN A 171 -8.41 -10.53 -1.56
C ASN A 171 -8.92 -10.14 -0.16
N GLY A 172 -8.96 -8.85 0.16
CA GLY A 172 -9.76 -8.31 1.24
C GLY A 172 -9.08 -7.81 2.50
N ARG A 173 -7.75 -7.83 2.63
CA ARG A 173 -7.12 -7.48 3.93
C ARG A 173 -6.53 -6.07 4.07
N THR A 174 -6.39 -5.29 3.02
CA THR A 174 -5.95 -3.89 3.12
C THR A 174 -6.68 -3.01 2.12
N ASN A 175 -7.98 -2.88 2.26
CA ASN A 175 -8.74 -1.96 1.42
C ASN A 175 -8.50 -0.51 1.85
N VAL A 176 -7.24 -0.05 1.68
CA VAL A 176 -6.81 1.32 2.01
C VAL A 176 -7.62 2.33 1.20
N PHE A 177 -7.96 1.98 -0.03
CA PHE A 177 -8.74 2.80 -0.95
C PHE A 177 -10.22 2.42 -1.03
N GLY A 178 -10.68 1.49 -0.21
CA GLY A 178 -12.07 1.04 -0.21
C GLY A 178 -13.06 2.10 0.22
N ASN A 179 -14.20 2.11 -0.45
CA ASN A 179 -15.28 3.06 -0.17
C ASN A 179 -16.38 2.49 0.76
N GLY A 180 -16.16 1.31 1.32
CA GLY A 180 -17.12 0.66 2.21
C GLY A 180 -18.30 -0.04 1.51
N LEU A 181 -18.43 0.10 0.19
CA LEU A 181 -19.48 -0.52 -0.63
C LEU A 181 -18.95 -1.65 -1.52
N GLY A 182 -17.74 -2.17 -1.22
CA GLY A 182 -17.08 -3.18 -2.04
C GLY A 182 -16.38 -2.64 -3.28
N LEU A 183 -16.40 -1.34 -3.50
CA LEU A 183 -15.65 -0.65 -4.56
C LEU A 183 -14.36 -0.06 -3.99
N SER A 184 -13.34 0.01 -4.80
CA SER A 184 -12.04 0.60 -4.45
C SER A 184 -11.69 1.70 -5.45
N VAL A 185 -11.10 2.77 -4.96
CA VAL A 185 -10.47 3.80 -5.80
C VAL A 185 -9.24 3.18 -6.47
N GLN A 186 -9.15 3.31 -7.77
CA GLN A 186 -8.10 2.67 -8.58
C GLN A 186 -7.22 3.65 -9.35
N SER A 187 -7.56 4.94 -9.30
CA SER A 187 -6.86 5.97 -10.04
C SER A 187 -6.81 7.28 -9.26
N PRO A 188 -5.72 8.08 -9.41
CA PRO A 188 -5.67 9.43 -8.84
C PRO A 188 -6.80 10.36 -9.30
N ASN A 189 -7.44 10.07 -10.44
CA ASN A 189 -8.63 10.82 -10.93
C ASN A 189 -9.81 10.83 -9.97
N GLU A 190 -9.90 9.82 -9.11
CA GLU A 190 -11.01 9.66 -8.16
C GLU A 190 -10.74 10.38 -6.84
N ILE A 191 -9.58 11.02 -6.73
CA ILE A 191 -9.08 11.64 -5.51
C ILE A 191 -8.86 13.13 -5.77
N SER A 192 -9.23 13.97 -4.81
CA SER A 192 -9.02 15.42 -4.91
C SER A 192 -7.95 15.87 -3.91
N LEU A 193 -6.99 16.68 -4.32
CA LEU A 193 -6.09 17.39 -3.41
C LEU A 193 -6.79 18.65 -2.91
N VAL A 194 -6.81 18.84 -1.58
CA VAL A 194 -7.47 19.97 -0.93
C VAL A 194 -6.63 20.57 0.19
N LYS A 195 -6.86 21.86 0.49
CA LYS A 195 -6.37 22.49 1.71
C LYS A 195 -7.34 22.22 2.86
N LEU A 196 -6.83 21.70 3.97
CA LEU A 196 -7.61 21.41 5.17
C LEU A 196 -7.64 22.65 6.06
N LYS A 197 -8.84 23.09 6.45
CA LYS A 197 -8.99 24.25 7.30
C LYS A 197 -8.80 23.88 8.77
N LYS A 198 -7.74 24.41 9.38
CA LYS A 198 -7.42 24.19 10.78
C LYS A 198 -8.47 24.81 11.70
N LYS A 199 -8.90 24.07 12.70
CA LYS A 199 -9.83 24.44 13.76
C LYS A 199 -9.32 23.88 15.09
N LYS A 200 -9.83 24.41 16.21
CA LYS A 200 -9.47 23.90 17.54
C LYS A 200 -9.77 22.41 17.63
N GLY A 201 -8.72 21.60 17.81
CA GLY A 201 -8.78 20.15 17.97
C GLY A 201 -9.12 19.35 16.70
N ARG A 202 -9.26 19.98 15.52
CA ARG A 202 -9.62 19.29 14.27
C ARG A 202 -9.19 20.06 13.03
N ARG A 203 -9.32 19.39 11.89
CA ARG A 203 -9.25 19.98 10.53
C ARG A 203 -10.54 19.70 9.78
N GLU A 204 -10.90 20.58 8.88
CA GLU A 204 -12.13 20.48 8.11
C GLU A 204 -11.84 20.62 6.62
N ALA A 205 -12.52 19.80 5.79
CA ALA A 205 -12.62 19.97 4.34
C ALA A 205 -14.09 20.11 3.93
N ARG A 206 -14.34 20.91 2.90
CA ARG A 206 -15.67 20.95 2.28
C ARG A 206 -15.80 19.78 1.31
N VAL A 207 -16.80 18.94 1.54
CA VAL A 207 -17.04 17.70 0.80
C VAL A 207 -18.38 17.67 0.09
N GLY A 208 -19.04 18.82 0.03
CA GLY A 208 -20.31 18.94 -0.67
C GLY A 208 -21.02 20.24 -0.40
N SER A 209 -22.19 20.38 -0.99
CA SER A 209 -23.11 21.50 -0.78
C SER A 209 -24.57 21.04 -0.88
N ALA A 210 -25.47 21.77 -0.24
CA ALA A 210 -26.90 21.52 -0.31
C ALA A 210 -27.66 22.85 -0.38
N ASN A 211 -28.74 22.89 -1.14
CA ASN A 211 -29.69 23.99 -1.21
C ASN A 211 -31.12 23.44 -1.39
N ILE A 212 -32.09 24.31 -1.61
CA ILE A 212 -33.48 23.91 -1.83
C ILE A 212 -33.65 22.96 -3.03
N GLY A 213 -32.77 23.05 -4.02
CA GLY A 213 -32.77 22.18 -5.20
C GLY A 213 -32.11 20.84 -5.02
N GLY A 214 -31.55 20.55 -3.83
CA GLY A 214 -30.93 19.28 -3.53
C GLY A 214 -29.52 19.38 -2.91
N ALA A 215 -28.88 18.23 -2.77
CA ALA A 215 -27.54 18.10 -2.23
C ALA A 215 -26.57 17.57 -3.31
N LYS A 216 -25.37 18.14 -3.39
CA LYS A 216 -24.23 17.65 -4.18
C LYS A 216 -23.14 17.17 -3.23
N GLY A 217 -22.80 15.88 -3.35
CA GLY A 217 -21.61 15.31 -2.72
C GLY A 217 -20.38 15.50 -3.60
N GLY A 218 -19.21 15.38 -3.00
CA GLY A 218 -17.93 15.53 -3.67
C GLY A 218 -17.26 16.89 -3.41
N ILE A 219 -15.98 16.98 -3.74
CA ILE A 219 -15.20 18.22 -3.60
C ILE A 219 -15.58 19.17 -4.72
N MET A 220 -15.88 20.42 -4.35
CA MET A 220 -16.19 21.46 -5.35
C MET A 220 -14.91 21.92 -6.05
N ASP A 221 -14.97 22.24 -7.34
CA ASP A 221 -13.81 22.65 -8.15
C ASP A 221 -12.99 23.77 -7.51
N LYS A 222 -13.67 24.74 -6.91
CA LYS A 222 -13.02 25.88 -6.21
C LYS A 222 -12.27 25.50 -4.94
N ASP A 223 -12.52 24.33 -4.39
CA ASP A 223 -11.88 23.81 -3.18
C ASP A 223 -10.78 22.79 -3.54
N GLN A 224 -10.65 22.44 -4.83
CA GLN A 224 -9.61 21.55 -5.34
C GLN A 224 -8.33 22.32 -5.65
N ILE A 225 -7.21 21.67 -5.37
CA ILE A 225 -5.88 22.10 -5.80
C ILE A 225 -5.50 21.21 -6.97
N ALA A 226 -5.20 21.85 -8.10
CA ALA A 226 -4.81 21.14 -9.30
C ALA A 226 -3.48 20.38 -9.09
N PHE A 227 -3.44 19.14 -9.50
CA PHE A 227 -2.24 18.33 -9.54
C PHE A 227 -2.20 17.50 -10.82
N THR A 228 -1.00 17.18 -11.26
CA THR A 228 -0.75 16.26 -12.37
C THR A 228 -0.27 14.94 -11.82
N TYR A 229 -0.48 13.87 -12.59
CA TYR A 229 0.07 12.56 -12.27
C TYR A 229 0.51 11.83 -13.53
N GLU A 230 1.46 10.94 -13.37
CA GLU A 230 1.96 10.03 -14.39
C GLU A 230 1.87 8.60 -13.90
N LYS A 231 1.51 7.67 -14.78
CA LYS A 231 1.52 6.24 -14.49
C LYS A 231 2.96 5.74 -14.65
N LEU A 232 3.54 5.23 -13.57
CA LEU A 232 4.90 4.66 -13.58
C LEU A 232 4.85 3.17 -13.90
N ASN A 233 3.87 2.46 -13.33
CA ASN A 233 3.67 1.03 -13.53
C ASN A 233 2.20 0.69 -13.29
N GLU A 234 1.79 -0.59 -13.43
CA GLU A 234 0.44 -1.04 -13.12
C GLU A 234 0.11 -0.73 -11.66
N GLY A 235 -0.98 0.03 -11.45
CA GLY A 235 -1.41 0.48 -10.13
C GLY A 235 -0.48 1.46 -9.43
N VAL A 236 0.62 1.94 -10.05
CA VAL A 236 1.59 2.87 -9.46
C VAL A 236 1.58 4.18 -10.21
N TYR A 237 1.36 5.27 -9.48
CA TYR A 237 1.32 6.62 -10.04
C TYR A 237 2.15 7.58 -9.20
N LYS A 238 2.86 8.50 -9.88
CA LYS A 238 3.49 9.66 -9.26
C LYS A 238 2.62 10.88 -9.48
N ALA A 239 2.35 11.64 -8.43
CA ALA A 239 1.54 12.85 -8.49
C ALA A 239 2.27 14.04 -7.87
N MET A 240 2.06 15.22 -8.45
CA MET A 240 2.64 16.47 -7.94
C MET A 240 1.62 17.60 -8.07
N PRO A 241 1.51 18.52 -7.10
CA PRO A 241 0.76 19.75 -7.25
C PRO A 241 1.27 20.55 -8.45
N ASN A 242 0.38 21.19 -9.19
CA ASN A 242 0.78 22.01 -10.34
C ASN A 242 1.54 23.28 -9.90
N GLU A 243 1.22 23.78 -8.70
CA GLU A 243 1.84 24.96 -8.09
C GLU A 243 2.45 24.63 -6.74
N ASN A 244 3.33 25.49 -6.27
CA ASN A 244 3.87 25.38 -4.92
C ASN A 244 2.75 25.50 -3.88
N LEU A 245 2.77 24.63 -2.89
CA LEU A 245 1.86 24.71 -1.76
C LEU A 245 2.46 25.64 -0.69
N ASP A 246 1.67 26.59 -0.21
CA ASP A 246 2.01 27.39 0.96
C ASP A 246 2.05 26.53 2.23
N SER A 247 2.68 27.05 3.29
CA SER A 247 2.61 26.40 4.60
C SER A 247 1.15 26.18 5.02
N GLY A 248 0.84 24.98 5.45
CA GLY A 248 -0.52 24.59 5.81
C GLY A 248 -0.77 23.10 5.87
N GLU A 249 -2.03 22.77 6.13
CA GLU A 249 -2.53 21.40 6.20
C GLU A 249 -3.23 21.05 4.90
N TYR A 250 -2.92 19.88 4.33
CA TYR A 250 -3.41 19.41 3.05
C TYR A 250 -3.79 17.94 3.12
N GLY A 251 -4.49 17.46 2.11
CA GLY A 251 -4.73 16.05 1.96
C GLY A 251 -5.34 15.66 0.62
N PHE A 252 -5.03 14.44 0.21
CA PHE A 252 -5.74 13.76 -0.85
C PHE A 252 -6.99 13.12 -0.26
N ILE A 253 -8.16 13.56 -0.74
CA ILE A 253 -9.45 13.19 -0.17
C ILE A 253 -10.34 12.54 -1.22
N TYR A 254 -11.08 11.52 -0.82
CA TYR A 254 -12.22 11.02 -1.56
C TYR A 254 -13.42 10.83 -0.63
N THR A 255 -14.61 10.94 -1.21
CA THR A 255 -15.87 10.86 -0.48
C THR A 255 -16.54 9.53 -0.72
N ILE A 256 -17.16 9.02 0.34
CA ILE A 256 -17.98 7.83 0.30
C ILE A 256 -19.42 8.30 0.24
N ALA A 257 -20.14 7.92 -0.82
CA ALA A 257 -21.53 8.30 -1.01
C ALA A 257 -22.42 7.74 0.11
N GLY A 258 -23.36 8.56 0.57
CA GLY A 258 -24.44 8.12 1.45
C GLY A 258 -25.53 7.42 0.65
N GLY A 259 -26.10 6.35 1.19
CA GLY A 259 -27.29 5.72 0.63
C GLY A 259 -28.49 6.68 0.67
N ASN A 260 -29.51 6.42 -0.17
CA ASN A 260 -30.79 7.14 -0.20
C ASN A 260 -30.70 8.65 -0.48
N GLY A 261 -29.79 9.09 -1.34
CA GLY A 261 -29.71 10.50 -1.75
C GLY A 261 -29.16 11.46 -0.69
N SER A 262 -28.61 10.95 0.41
CA SER A 262 -28.12 11.74 1.55
C SER A 262 -26.80 12.47 1.31
N GLY A 263 -26.27 12.47 0.08
CA GLY A 263 -25.02 13.14 -0.27
C GLY A 263 -23.79 12.34 0.22
N VAL A 264 -22.97 12.91 1.10
CA VAL A 264 -21.73 12.29 1.60
C VAL A 264 -21.98 11.62 2.94
N ALA A 265 -21.75 10.30 3.03
CA ALA A 265 -21.81 9.54 4.28
C ALA A 265 -20.52 9.68 5.09
N SER A 266 -19.37 9.67 4.41
CA SER A 266 -18.05 9.74 5.01
C SER A 266 -17.06 10.33 4.01
N ALA A 267 -15.88 10.71 4.51
CA ALA A 267 -14.73 11.06 3.69
C ALA A 267 -13.48 10.43 4.27
N ARG A 268 -12.58 10.02 3.41
CA ARG A 268 -11.27 9.52 3.80
C ARG A 268 -10.19 10.44 3.23
N VAL A 269 -9.18 10.74 4.03
CA VAL A 269 -8.11 11.66 3.67
C VAL A 269 -6.74 11.07 3.97
N PHE A 270 -5.81 11.22 3.03
CA PHE A 270 -4.38 11.03 3.22
C PHE A 270 -3.77 12.41 3.46
N GLU A 271 -3.47 12.72 4.71
CA GLU A 271 -3.15 14.06 5.15
C GLU A 271 -1.65 14.33 5.32
N PHE A 272 -1.25 15.55 5.00
CA PHE A 272 0.13 16.01 5.20
C PHE A 272 0.17 17.51 5.51
N SER A 273 1.26 17.93 6.17
CA SER A 273 1.55 19.35 6.42
C SER A 273 2.68 19.80 5.48
N VAL A 274 2.58 21.02 4.97
CA VAL A 274 3.69 21.74 4.32
C VAL A 274 4.21 22.76 5.33
N LYS A 275 5.53 22.74 5.61
CA LYS A 275 6.21 23.61 6.58
C LYS A 275 7.09 24.62 5.88
#